data_16d08a4cc1b6c09549b4cb5eedeec0dc
#
_entry.id   16d08a4cc1b6c09549b4cb5eedeec0dc
#
_cell.length_a   1.000
_cell.length_b   1.000
_cell.length_c   1.000
_cell.angle_alpha   90.00
_cell.angle_beta   90.00
_cell.angle_gamma   90.00
#
_symmetry.space_group_name_H-M   'P 1'
#
loop_
_entity.id
_entity.type
_entity.pdbx_description
1 polymer ?
#
loop_
_entity_poly.entity_id
_entity_poly.type
_entity_poly.pdbx_seq_one_letter_code
_entity_poly.pdbx_strand_id
1 'polypeptide(L)'
;VQTCALPIXPIPSRDRSDDRYELLSKLQRLLTPLGYSSIVVLVDRVDEPHLINGSAERMRDFLWSMFDNKFLKHPGIGFKMLLPRDVVFFLSREEKEFYERSRLDKQNLIKSLEWTGESLFDMASSRIRACRSDAQQKGSPELTIRDFFADEVSREDLIARFARLRVPRHLFRFLYRLLTEHCNRFTEDQPSWKISRSTLETAADAYAREQEAFERGLGTG
;
A
#
# COMPACT_ATOMS: atom_id res chain seq x y z
N VAL A 1 10.33 -7.50 49.14
CA VAL A 1 9.96 -7.74 47.73
C VAL A 1 8.50 -7.32 47.59
N GLN A 2 8.27 -6.09 47.10
CA GLN A 2 6.92 -5.61 46.81
C GLN A 2 6.50 -6.23 45.46
N THR A 3 5.63 -7.22 45.53
CA THR A 3 4.97 -7.73 44.33
C THR A 3 4.03 -6.63 43.80
N CYS A 4 4.45 -5.94 42.73
CA CYS A 4 3.54 -5.11 41.96
C CYS A 4 2.54 -5.99 41.24
N ALA A 5 1.48 -6.36 41.96
CA ALA A 5 0.32 -6.97 41.32
C ALA A 5 -0.35 -5.87 40.50
N LEU A 6 -0.21 -5.95 39.19
CA LEU A 6 -0.99 -5.12 38.27
C LEU A 6 -2.47 -5.40 38.55
N PRO A 7 -3.31 -4.37 38.79
CA PRO A 7 -4.74 -4.60 38.99
C PRO A 7 -5.34 -5.15 37.69
N ILE A 8 -5.64 -6.43 37.75
CA ILE A 8 -6.31 -7.08 36.64
C ILE A 8 -7.77 -6.67 36.66
N UNK A 9 -8.12 -5.66 36.10
CA UNK A 9 -9.25 -5.34 36.01
C UNK A 9 -9.95 -6.28 35.28
N PRO A 10 -11.05 -6.46 35.60
CA PRO A 10 -11.88 -7.37 34.84
C PRO A 10 -12.03 -6.92 33.40
N ILE A 11 -11.95 -7.86 32.50
CA ILE A 11 -12.23 -7.58 31.07
C ILE A 11 -13.72 -7.21 30.96
N PRO A 12 -14.05 -6.13 30.26
CA PRO A 12 -15.44 -5.73 30.12
C PRO A 12 -16.29 -6.87 29.55
N SER A 13 -17.37 -7.19 30.23
CA SER A 13 -18.27 -8.29 29.83
C SER A 13 -19.40 -7.80 28.92
N ARG A 14 -19.53 -6.49 28.74
CA ARG A 14 -20.56 -5.87 27.89
C ARG A 14 -19.94 -5.19 26.70
N ASP A 15 -20.57 -5.35 25.55
CA ASP A 15 -20.08 -4.85 24.27
C ASP A 15 -20.52 -3.38 24.04
N ARG A 16 -20.07 -2.50 24.91
CA ARG A 16 -20.33 -1.06 24.81
C ARG A 16 -19.08 -0.33 24.27
N SER A 17 -19.31 0.78 23.57
CA SER A 17 -18.23 1.60 23.03
C SER A 17 -17.28 2.12 24.13
N ASP A 18 -17.82 2.48 25.29
CA ASP A 18 -17.01 2.97 26.42
C ASP A 18 -16.14 1.85 27.01
N ASP A 19 -16.65 0.63 27.07
CA ASP A 19 -15.89 -0.53 27.53
C ASP A 19 -14.73 -0.84 26.58
N ARG A 20 -14.96 -0.76 25.28
CA ARG A 20 -13.92 -0.95 24.27
C ARG A 20 -12.84 0.14 24.37
N TYR A 21 -13.26 1.38 24.57
CA TYR A 21 -12.33 2.51 24.74
C TYR A 21 -11.47 2.32 25.99
N GLU A 22 -12.09 1.90 27.11
CA GLU A 22 -11.37 1.62 28.35
C GLU A 22 -10.35 0.49 28.17
N LEU A 23 -10.70 -0.54 27.39
CA LEU A 23 -9.79 -1.65 27.09
C LEU A 23 -8.57 -1.16 26.32
N LEU A 24 -8.76 -0.29 25.32
CA LEU A 24 -7.63 0.32 24.59
C LEU A 24 -6.74 1.18 25.51
N SER A 25 -7.37 1.93 26.43
CA SER A 25 -6.62 2.73 27.39
C SER A 25 -5.78 1.85 28.33
N LYS A 26 -6.32 0.72 28.76
CA LYS A 26 -5.61 -0.27 29.57
C LYS A 26 -4.43 -0.88 28.80
N LEU A 27 -4.66 -1.24 27.53
CA LEU A 27 -3.59 -1.76 26.65
C LEU A 27 -2.46 -0.74 26.53
N GLN A 28 -2.80 0.53 26.29
CA GLN A 28 -1.80 1.59 26.17
C GLN A 28 -0.95 1.72 27.46
N ARG A 29 -1.59 1.64 28.63
CA ARG A 29 -0.87 1.68 29.92
C ARG A 29 0.07 0.49 30.10
N LEU A 30 -0.29 -0.68 29.56
CA LEU A 30 0.60 -1.85 29.58
C LEU A 30 1.79 -1.70 28.65
N LEU A 31 1.59 -1.04 27.52
CA LEU A 31 2.65 -0.86 26.50
C LEU A 31 3.68 0.22 26.90
N THR A 32 3.25 1.23 27.66
CA THR A 32 4.12 2.35 28.05
C THR A 32 5.38 1.90 28.82
N PRO A 33 5.28 1.04 29.86
CA PRO A 33 6.48 0.54 30.56
C PRO A 33 7.37 -0.34 29.68
N LEU A 34 6.85 -0.87 28.59
CA LEU A 34 7.60 -1.69 27.61
C LEU A 34 8.32 -0.81 26.57
N GLY A 35 8.25 0.52 26.72
CA GLY A 35 8.95 1.45 25.85
C GLY A 35 8.16 1.95 24.64
N TYR A 36 6.87 1.58 24.52
CA TYR A 36 6.03 2.05 23.41
C TYR A 36 5.31 3.33 23.82
N SER A 37 5.48 4.39 23.06
CA SER A 37 4.88 5.71 23.36
C SER A 37 3.48 5.88 22.76
N SER A 38 3.12 5.11 21.74
CA SER A 38 1.86 5.30 21.02
C SER A 38 1.46 4.04 20.25
N ILE A 39 0.18 4.01 19.87
CA ILE A 39 -0.40 2.97 19.01
C ILE A 39 -0.81 3.63 17.69
N VAL A 40 -0.38 3.09 16.57
CA VAL A 40 -0.85 3.53 15.24
C VAL A 40 -1.73 2.42 14.67
N VAL A 41 -2.98 2.76 14.38
CA VAL A 41 -3.94 1.85 13.79
C VAL A 41 -3.99 2.10 12.29
N LEU A 42 -3.71 1.06 11.51
CA LEU A 42 -3.80 1.10 10.05
C LEU A 42 -5.13 0.48 9.64
N VAL A 43 -5.95 1.26 8.95
CA VAL A 43 -7.27 0.81 8.46
C VAL A 43 -7.21 0.71 6.95
N ASP A 44 -7.45 -0.49 6.44
CA ASP A 44 -7.43 -0.78 5.00
C ASP A 44 -8.69 -1.57 4.65
N ARG A 45 -9.04 -1.59 3.38
CA ARG A 45 -10.13 -2.38 2.82
C ARG A 45 -11.49 -2.08 3.43
N VAL A 46 -11.81 -0.82 3.60
CA VAL A 46 -13.11 -0.39 4.14
C VAL A 46 -14.28 -0.70 3.19
N ASP A 47 -13.97 -1.02 1.93
CA ASP A 47 -14.94 -1.35 0.88
C ASP A 47 -15.36 -2.84 0.88
N GLU A 48 -14.58 -3.71 1.51
CA GLU A 48 -14.79 -5.16 1.41
C GLU A 48 -15.89 -5.76 2.32
N PRO A 49 -16.18 -5.24 3.54
CA PRO A 49 -17.21 -5.86 4.36
C PRO A 49 -18.52 -6.04 3.57
N HIS A 50 -19.13 -7.21 3.70
CA HIS A 50 -20.29 -7.58 2.86
C HIS A 50 -21.48 -6.60 2.99
N LEU A 51 -21.60 -5.94 4.13
CA LEU A 51 -22.63 -4.92 4.34
C LEU A 51 -22.35 -3.64 3.55
N ILE A 52 -21.10 -3.40 3.22
CA ILE A 52 -20.64 -2.22 2.46
C ILE A 52 -20.64 -2.52 0.96
N ASN A 53 -20.04 -3.64 0.58
CA ASN A 53 -20.02 -4.16 -0.79
C ASN A 53 -19.69 -3.08 -1.83
N GLY A 54 -18.61 -2.33 -1.58
CA GLY A 54 -18.14 -1.30 -2.50
C GLY A 54 -18.92 0.00 -2.53
N SER A 55 -20.03 0.12 -1.78
CA SER A 55 -20.85 1.34 -1.77
C SER A 55 -20.13 2.48 -1.04
N ALA A 56 -19.84 3.56 -1.76
CA ALA A 56 -19.17 4.75 -1.20
C ALA A 56 -20.01 5.39 -0.08
N GLU A 57 -21.34 5.40 -0.23
CA GLU A 57 -22.24 5.94 0.78
C GLU A 57 -22.18 5.13 2.09
N ARG A 58 -22.23 3.80 1.98
CA ARG A 58 -22.14 2.93 3.16
C ARG A 58 -20.74 2.99 3.80
N MET A 59 -19.69 3.14 3.01
CA MET A 59 -18.32 3.38 3.52
C MET A 59 -18.28 4.68 4.31
N ARG A 60 -18.87 5.73 3.77
CA ARG A 60 -18.93 7.04 4.44
C ARG A 60 -19.66 6.93 5.79
N ASP A 61 -20.78 6.26 5.83
CA ASP A 61 -21.57 6.08 7.07
C ASP A 61 -20.83 5.24 8.11
N PHE A 62 -20.14 4.21 7.66
CA PHE A 62 -19.27 3.39 8.51
C PHE A 62 -18.14 4.24 9.12
N LEU A 63 -17.47 5.02 8.27
CA LEU A 63 -16.36 5.87 8.71
C LEU A 63 -16.85 7.02 9.60
N TRP A 64 -18.08 7.49 9.41
CA TRP A 64 -18.62 8.57 10.23
C TRP A 64 -18.60 8.22 11.71
N SER A 65 -18.95 7.00 12.06
CA SER A 65 -18.93 6.54 13.45
C SER A 65 -17.52 6.59 14.05
N MET A 66 -16.48 6.42 13.23
CA MET A 66 -15.08 6.55 13.66
C MET A 66 -14.66 8.01 13.78
N PHE A 67 -15.06 8.85 12.81
CA PHE A 67 -14.69 10.26 12.78
C PHE A 67 -15.31 11.03 13.97
N ASP A 68 -16.54 10.70 14.33
CA ASP A 68 -17.25 11.35 15.44
C ASP A 68 -17.03 10.63 16.77
N ASN A 69 -15.80 10.13 16.98
CA ASN A 69 -15.50 9.26 18.11
C ASN A 69 -14.32 9.79 18.93
N LYS A 70 -14.29 9.40 20.20
CA LYS A 70 -13.23 9.71 21.16
C LYS A 70 -11.87 9.21 20.69
N PHE A 71 -11.81 8.14 19.87
CA PHE A 71 -10.57 7.53 19.42
C PHE A 71 -9.66 8.49 18.65
N LEU A 72 -10.25 9.33 17.81
CA LEU A 72 -9.47 10.32 17.04
C LEU A 72 -8.89 11.45 17.91
N LYS A 73 -9.40 11.56 19.15
CA LYS A 73 -8.98 12.60 20.10
C LYS A 73 -8.11 12.03 21.22
N HIS A 74 -7.90 10.71 21.26
CA HIS A 74 -7.18 10.05 22.33
C HIS A 74 -5.66 10.28 22.18
N PRO A 75 -4.99 10.81 23.21
CA PRO A 75 -3.53 10.98 23.15
C PRO A 75 -2.84 9.62 23.06
N GLY A 76 -1.86 9.53 22.17
CA GLY A 76 -1.10 8.30 21.98
C GLY A 76 -1.78 7.26 21.08
N ILE A 77 -2.89 7.60 20.43
CA ILE A 77 -3.50 6.74 19.37
C ILE A 77 -3.59 7.56 18.08
N GLY A 78 -3.00 7.04 17.03
CA GLY A 78 -3.09 7.62 15.70
C GLY A 78 -3.77 6.68 14.71
N PHE A 79 -4.48 7.23 13.73
CA PHE A 79 -5.13 6.45 12.68
C PHE A 79 -4.54 6.81 11.31
N LYS A 80 -4.29 5.80 10.52
CA LYS A 80 -3.92 5.91 9.10
C LYS A 80 -4.94 5.11 8.31
N MET A 81 -5.75 5.80 7.53
CA MET A 81 -6.83 5.17 6.76
C MET A 81 -6.48 5.20 5.27
N LEU A 82 -6.55 4.03 4.64
CA LEU A 82 -6.42 3.90 3.19
C LEU A 82 -7.84 3.83 2.63
N LEU A 83 -8.28 4.92 2.03
CA LEU A 83 -9.67 5.06 1.57
C LEU A 83 -9.74 4.90 0.05
N PRO A 84 -10.74 4.17 -0.47
CA PRO A 84 -11.02 4.16 -1.89
C PRO A 84 -11.30 5.57 -2.43
N ARG A 85 -10.95 5.80 -3.68
CA ARG A 85 -11.08 7.12 -4.32
C ARG A 85 -12.52 7.63 -4.29
N ASP A 86 -13.47 6.75 -4.45
CA ASP A 86 -14.89 7.12 -4.45
C ASP A 86 -15.34 7.69 -3.11
N VAL A 87 -14.82 7.15 -2.00
CA VAL A 87 -15.09 7.68 -0.65
C VAL A 87 -14.53 9.11 -0.52
N VAL A 88 -13.32 9.33 -1.02
CA VAL A 88 -12.70 10.67 -0.97
C VAL A 88 -13.56 11.68 -1.73
N PHE A 89 -14.11 11.27 -2.88
CA PHE A 89 -15.03 12.11 -3.66
C PHE A 89 -16.29 12.44 -2.87
N PHE A 90 -16.89 11.47 -2.20
CA PHE A 90 -18.04 11.70 -1.32
C PHE A 90 -17.69 12.64 -0.17
N LEU A 91 -16.58 12.38 0.52
CA LEU A 91 -16.13 13.23 1.62
C LEU A 91 -15.89 14.67 1.17
N SER A 92 -15.40 14.90 -0.06
CA SER A 92 -15.13 16.24 -0.57
C SER A 92 -16.39 17.10 -0.75
N ARG A 93 -17.56 16.48 -0.73
CA ARG A 93 -18.86 17.17 -0.87
C ARG A 93 -19.53 17.46 0.47
N GLU A 94 -18.95 17.00 1.58
CA GLU A 94 -19.50 17.23 2.91
C GLU A 94 -19.34 18.70 3.33
N GLU A 95 -20.23 19.13 4.22
CA GLU A 95 -20.25 20.50 4.71
C GLU A 95 -19.08 20.78 5.67
N LYS A 96 -18.82 22.06 5.89
CA LYS A 96 -17.75 22.53 6.78
C LYS A 96 -17.86 21.90 8.17
N GLU A 97 -19.07 21.78 8.70
CA GLU A 97 -19.30 21.18 10.02
C GLU A 97 -18.79 19.73 10.09
N PHE A 98 -18.98 18.96 9.02
CA PHE A 98 -18.44 17.58 8.93
C PHE A 98 -16.91 17.60 9.08
N TYR A 99 -16.23 18.47 8.34
CA TYR A 99 -14.77 18.57 8.38
C TYR A 99 -14.25 18.96 9.77
N GLU A 100 -14.95 19.90 10.43
CA GLU A 100 -14.55 20.35 11.77
C GLU A 100 -14.77 19.26 12.82
N ARG A 101 -15.89 18.55 12.79
CA ARG A 101 -16.19 17.47 13.73
C ARG A 101 -15.26 16.28 13.53
N SER A 102 -15.00 15.90 12.31
CA SER A 102 -14.10 14.81 11.94
C SER A 102 -12.62 15.20 12.06
N ARG A 103 -12.35 16.49 12.22
CA ARG A 103 -11.01 17.09 12.26
C ARG A 103 -10.23 16.91 10.94
N LEU A 104 -10.91 16.61 9.84
CA LEU A 104 -10.28 16.50 8.52
C LEU A 104 -9.79 17.86 8.02
N ASP A 105 -10.33 18.95 8.54
CA ASP A 105 -9.85 20.32 8.28
C ASP A 105 -8.40 20.53 8.77
N LYS A 106 -7.97 19.73 9.76
CA LYS A 106 -6.65 19.85 10.39
C LYS A 106 -5.77 18.63 10.10
N GLN A 107 -6.30 17.64 9.39
CA GLN A 107 -5.58 16.42 9.11
C GLN A 107 -4.94 16.44 7.74
N ASN A 108 -3.97 15.61 7.61
CA ASN A 108 -3.24 15.45 6.35
C ASN A 108 -3.99 14.48 5.45
N LEU A 109 -4.96 15.00 4.71
CA LEU A 109 -5.64 14.23 3.68
C LEU A 109 -4.72 14.17 2.46
N ILE A 110 -4.04 13.05 2.31
CA ILE A 110 -3.18 12.79 1.14
C ILE A 110 -4.09 12.25 0.03
N LYS A 111 -4.39 13.11 -0.95
CA LYS A 111 -5.34 12.79 -2.02
C LYS A 111 -4.83 11.69 -2.95
N SER A 112 -3.52 11.61 -3.16
CA SER A 112 -2.90 10.55 -3.96
C SER A 112 -1.45 10.36 -3.55
N LEU A 113 -0.98 9.13 -3.69
CA LEU A 113 0.44 8.81 -3.60
C LEU A 113 1.00 8.87 -5.02
N GLU A 114 1.79 9.90 -5.30
CA GLU A 114 2.37 10.08 -6.61
C GLU A 114 3.65 9.26 -6.75
N TRP A 115 3.70 8.49 -7.81
CA TRP A 115 4.84 7.65 -8.16
C TRP A 115 5.45 8.17 -9.45
N THR A 116 6.71 8.54 -9.38
CA THR A 116 7.48 8.93 -10.57
C THR A 116 8.12 7.69 -11.19
N GLY A 117 8.56 7.79 -12.43
CA GLY A 117 9.33 6.72 -13.07
C GLY A 117 10.60 6.39 -12.29
N GLU A 118 11.25 7.40 -11.73
CA GLU A 118 12.43 7.27 -10.88
C GLU A 118 12.12 6.44 -9.64
N SER A 119 11.09 6.81 -8.88
CA SER A 119 10.72 6.08 -7.65
C SER A 119 10.30 4.63 -7.95
N LEU A 120 9.67 4.39 -9.10
CA LEU A 120 9.32 3.03 -9.52
C LEU A 120 10.55 2.23 -9.92
N PHE A 121 11.52 2.86 -10.58
CA PHE A 121 12.82 2.25 -10.92
C PHE A 121 13.58 1.84 -9.65
N ASP A 122 13.64 2.75 -8.67
CA ASP A 122 14.31 2.51 -7.39
C ASP A 122 13.62 1.38 -6.61
N MET A 123 12.29 1.34 -6.65
CA MET A 123 11.51 0.29 -5.99
C MET A 123 11.79 -1.07 -6.63
N ALA A 124 11.81 -1.16 -7.97
CA ALA A 124 12.15 -2.39 -8.68
C ALA A 124 13.56 -2.86 -8.34
N SER A 125 14.52 -1.94 -8.34
CA SER A 125 15.92 -2.22 -8.00
C SER A 125 16.07 -2.70 -6.55
N SER A 126 15.37 -2.06 -5.62
CA SER A 126 15.38 -2.45 -4.20
C SER A 126 14.81 -3.86 -4.01
N ARG A 127 13.75 -4.20 -4.76
CA ARG A 127 13.16 -5.54 -4.70
C ARG A 127 14.15 -6.60 -5.17
N ILE A 128 14.88 -6.34 -6.26
CA ILE A 128 15.91 -7.24 -6.79
C ILE A 128 17.02 -7.43 -5.74
N ARG A 129 17.49 -6.35 -5.13
CA ARG A 129 18.52 -6.43 -4.08
C ARG A 129 18.06 -7.29 -2.91
N ALA A 130 16.80 -7.14 -2.51
CA ALA A 130 16.23 -7.91 -1.39
C ALA A 130 16.10 -9.41 -1.69
N CYS A 131 16.11 -9.80 -2.98
CA CYS A 131 16.02 -11.21 -3.38
C CYS A 131 17.39 -11.89 -3.45
N ARG A 132 18.48 -11.15 -3.28
CA ARG A 132 19.84 -11.73 -3.28
C ARG A 132 20.12 -12.42 -1.95
N SER A 133 20.83 -13.54 -2.01
CA SER A 133 21.29 -14.21 -0.79
C SER A 133 22.40 -13.40 -0.10
N ASP A 134 22.55 -13.59 1.20
CA ASP A 134 23.56 -12.89 2.01
C ASP A 134 24.99 -13.14 1.45
N ALA A 135 25.24 -14.34 0.93
CA ALA A 135 26.53 -14.69 0.33
C ALA A 135 26.81 -13.87 -0.94
N GLN A 136 25.78 -13.53 -1.67
CA GLN A 136 25.90 -12.74 -2.90
C GLN A 136 25.94 -11.23 -2.63
N GLN A 137 25.55 -10.77 -1.44
CA GLN A 137 25.57 -9.35 -1.11
C GLN A 137 26.97 -8.82 -0.79
N LYS A 138 27.83 -9.68 -0.21
CA LYS A 138 29.19 -9.28 0.19
C LYS A 138 30.12 -9.18 -1.02
N GLY A 139 30.60 -7.98 -1.30
CA GLY A 139 31.63 -7.75 -2.32
C GLY A 139 31.17 -7.65 -3.75
N SER A 140 29.87 -7.77 -4.03
CA SER A 140 29.34 -7.64 -5.38
C SER A 140 28.79 -6.23 -5.66
N PRO A 141 28.88 -5.75 -6.90
CA PRO A 141 28.30 -4.45 -7.26
C PRO A 141 26.82 -4.34 -6.93
N GLU A 142 26.36 -3.14 -6.69
CA GLU A 142 24.96 -2.88 -6.40
C GLU A 142 24.10 -3.17 -7.63
N LEU A 143 23.31 -4.23 -7.54
CA LEU A 143 22.45 -4.69 -8.64
C LEU A 143 21.18 -3.81 -8.74
N THR A 144 20.87 -3.38 -9.96
CA THR A 144 19.65 -2.62 -10.26
C THR A 144 18.80 -3.37 -11.27
N ILE A 145 17.56 -2.94 -11.46
CA ILE A 145 16.69 -3.52 -12.50
C ILE A 145 17.31 -3.34 -13.90
N ARG A 146 18.11 -2.30 -14.12
CA ARG A 146 18.80 -2.06 -15.41
C ARG A 146 19.70 -3.23 -15.82
N ASP A 147 20.31 -3.90 -14.86
CA ASP A 147 21.28 -4.96 -15.11
C ASP A 147 20.66 -6.22 -15.73
N PHE A 148 19.35 -6.32 -15.75
CA PHE A 148 18.62 -7.42 -16.42
C PHE A 148 18.36 -7.15 -17.90
N PHE A 149 18.72 -5.97 -18.39
CA PHE A 149 18.46 -5.57 -19.78
C PHE A 149 19.76 -5.48 -20.60
N ALA A 150 19.61 -5.72 -21.89
CA ALA A 150 20.71 -5.57 -22.85
C ALA A 150 21.18 -4.08 -22.90
N ASP A 151 22.39 -3.87 -23.37
CA ASP A 151 23.05 -2.55 -23.32
C ASP A 151 22.28 -1.48 -24.11
N GLU A 152 21.52 -1.89 -25.09
CA GLU A 152 20.65 -1.02 -25.90
C GLU A 152 19.48 -0.39 -25.12
N VAL A 153 19.15 -0.90 -23.91
CA VAL A 153 18.09 -0.35 -23.07
C VAL A 153 18.73 0.49 -21.97
N SER A 154 18.58 1.79 -22.03
CA SER A 154 19.18 2.68 -21.04
C SER A 154 18.35 2.75 -19.76
N ARG A 155 18.93 3.29 -18.69
CA ARG A 155 18.23 3.59 -17.43
C ARG A 155 17.07 4.55 -17.70
N GLU A 156 17.31 5.55 -18.52
CA GLU A 156 16.34 6.59 -18.88
C GLU A 156 15.14 6.00 -19.64
N ASP A 157 15.38 5.03 -20.52
CA ASP A 157 14.32 4.29 -21.21
C ASP A 157 13.39 3.59 -20.20
N LEU A 158 13.98 2.92 -19.20
CA LEU A 158 13.21 2.21 -18.18
C LEU A 158 12.41 3.19 -17.31
N ILE A 159 13.03 4.31 -16.89
CA ILE A 159 12.34 5.34 -16.08
C ILE A 159 11.15 5.90 -16.86
N ALA A 160 11.35 6.25 -18.14
CA ALA A 160 10.28 6.79 -18.98
C ALA A 160 9.13 5.78 -19.15
N ARG A 161 9.47 4.50 -19.28
CA ARG A 161 8.47 3.43 -19.43
C ARG A 161 7.73 3.16 -18.12
N PHE A 162 8.45 3.11 -17.00
CA PHE A 162 7.84 2.88 -15.68
C PHE A 162 6.92 4.04 -15.28
N ALA A 163 7.24 5.28 -15.67
CA ALA A 163 6.37 6.44 -15.42
C ALA A 163 4.94 6.22 -15.97
N ARG A 164 4.82 5.51 -17.09
CA ARG A 164 3.51 5.20 -17.71
C ARG A 164 2.69 4.21 -16.87
N LEU A 165 3.34 3.42 -16.02
CA LEU A 165 2.66 2.43 -15.18
C LEU A 165 1.99 3.05 -13.95
N ARG A 166 2.43 4.24 -13.53
CA ARG A 166 1.80 5.12 -12.52
C ARG A 166 1.81 4.60 -11.09
N VAL A 167 1.72 3.28 -10.87
CA VAL A 167 1.64 2.72 -9.51
C VAL A 167 2.46 1.42 -9.38
N PRO A 168 2.95 1.09 -8.18
CA PRO A 168 3.76 -0.12 -7.96
C PRO A 168 3.08 -1.43 -8.38
N ARG A 169 1.76 -1.54 -8.19
CA ARG A 169 1.01 -2.74 -8.58
C ARG A 169 1.18 -3.03 -10.08
N HIS A 170 1.03 -1.99 -10.91
CA HIS A 170 1.22 -2.13 -12.36
C HIS A 170 2.67 -2.42 -12.72
N LEU A 171 3.63 -1.80 -12.02
CA LEU A 171 5.05 -2.08 -12.23
C LEU A 171 5.35 -3.57 -12.02
N PHE A 172 4.96 -4.15 -10.89
CA PHE A 172 5.29 -5.54 -10.59
C PHE A 172 4.53 -6.54 -11.47
N ARG A 173 3.29 -6.24 -11.85
CA ARG A 173 2.55 -7.07 -12.82
C ARG A 173 3.24 -7.04 -14.19
N PHE A 174 3.65 -5.87 -14.63
CA PHE A 174 4.39 -5.69 -15.89
C PHE A 174 5.72 -6.45 -15.85
N LEU A 175 6.51 -6.28 -14.80
CA LEU A 175 7.81 -6.96 -14.66
C LEU A 175 7.64 -8.48 -14.63
N TYR A 176 6.65 -8.98 -13.90
CA TYR A 176 6.37 -10.42 -13.85
C TYR A 176 6.07 -10.94 -15.27
N ARG A 177 5.19 -10.26 -16.00
CA ARG A 177 4.85 -10.63 -17.38
C ARG A 177 6.07 -10.58 -18.29
N LEU A 178 6.84 -9.53 -18.23
CA LEU A 178 8.07 -9.35 -19.03
C LEU A 178 9.06 -10.47 -18.79
N LEU A 179 9.31 -10.81 -17.53
CA LEU A 179 10.20 -11.90 -17.15
C LEU A 179 9.68 -13.25 -17.65
N THR A 180 8.38 -13.51 -17.47
CA THR A 180 7.75 -14.75 -17.96
C THR A 180 7.87 -14.87 -19.48
N GLU A 181 7.59 -13.79 -20.20
CA GLU A 181 7.71 -13.78 -21.67
C GLU A 181 9.14 -14.01 -22.12
N HIS A 182 10.10 -13.38 -21.45
CA HIS A 182 11.53 -13.56 -21.74
C HIS A 182 11.95 -15.01 -21.49
N CYS A 183 11.58 -15.60 -20.34
CA CYS A 183 11.95 -16.98 -20.01
C CYS A 183 11.28 -18.01 -20.95
N ASN A 184 10.06 -17.73 -21.40
CA ASN A 184 9.38 -18.60 -22.36
C ASN A 184 10.03 -18.55 -23.75
N ARG A 185 10.61 -17.42 -24.11
CA ARG A 185 11.31 -17.24 -25.40
C ARG A 185 12.70 -17.87 -25.40
N PHE A 186 13.39 -17.81 -24.29
CA PHE A 186 14.77 -18.28 -24.15
C PHE A 186 14.81 -19.42 -23.14
N THR A 187 14.89 -20.65 -23.68
CA THR A 187 14.89 -21.88 -22.90
C THR A 187 16.29 -22.19 -22.35
N GLU A 188 16.39 -23.24 -21.53
CA GLU A 188 17.67 -23.68 -20.95
C GLU A 188 18.70 -24.07 -22.03
N ASP A 189 18.24 -24.55 -23.17
CA ASP A 189 19.09 -24.92 -24.29
C ASP A 189 19.69 -23.72 -25.03
N GLN A 190 18.99 -22.59 -25.00
CA GLN A 190 19.45 -21.35 -25.67
C GLN A 190 19.21 -20.16 -24.71
N PRO A 191 19.97 -20.09 -23.63
CA PRO A 191 19.73 -19.06 -22.62
C PRO A 191 20.13 -17.67 -23.09
N SER A 192 19.33 -16.69 -22.77
CA SER A 192 19.68 -15.27 -22.88
C SER A 192 19.42 -14.61 -21.52
N TRP A 193 20.49 -14.12 -20.92
CA TRP A 193 20.43 -13.53 -19.57
C TRP A 193 20.01 -12.07 -19.58
N LYS A 194 19.92 -11.44 -20.75
CA LYS A 194 19.59 -10.02 -20.90
C LYS A 194 18.33 -9.85 -21.73
N ILE A 195 17.41 -9.06 -21.21
CA ILE A 195 16.15 -8.73 -21.89
C ILE A 195 16.44 -7.69 -22.97
N SER A 196 16.13 -8.02 -24.22
CA SER A 196 16.36 -7.12 -25.35
C SER A 196 15.33 -5.99 -25.41
N ARG A 197 15.64 -4.93 -26.13
CA ARG A 197 14.70 -3.82 -26.39
C ARG A 197 13.41 -4.34 -27.05
N SER A 198 13.53 -5.24 -28.00
CA SER A 198 12.36 -5.78 -28.72
C SER A 198 11.43 -6.56 -27.79
N THR A 199 11.96 -7.35 -26.85
CA THR A 199 11.16 -8.07 -25.86
C THR A 199 10.45 -7.07 -24.92
N LEU A 200 11.18 -6.05 -24.48
CA LEU A 200 10.63 -4.99 -23.62
C LEU A 200 9.46 -4.27 -24.30
N GLU A 201 9.62 -3.90 -25.58
CA GLU A 201 8.59 -3.19 -26.34
C GLU A 201 7.36 -4.06 -26.57
N THR A 202 7.55 -5.30 -26.98
CA THR A 202 6.45 -6.25 -27.19
C THR A 202 5.63 -6.44 -25.91
N ALA A 203 6.32 -6.67 -24.78
CA ALA A 203 5.67 -6.85 -23.49
C ALA A 203 4.95 -5.58 -23.03
N ALA A 204 5.53 -4.40 -23.30
CA ALA A 204 4.92 -3.12 -22.92
C ALA A 204 3.63 -2.85 -23.72
N ASP A 205 3.66 -3.10 -25.01
CA ASP A 205 2.49 -2.93 -25.89
C ASP A 205 1.37 -3.90 -25.50
N ALA A 206 1.72 -5.15 -25.24
CA ALA A 206 0.75 -6.15 -24.80
C ALA A 206 0.12 -5.76 -23.46
N TYR A 207 0.94 -5.28 -22.50
CA TYR A 207 0.46 -4.84 -21.20
C TYR A 207 -0.46 -3.62 -21.32
N ALA A 208 -0.10 -2.65 -22.18
CA ALA A 208 -0.91 -1.45 -22.39
C ALA A 208 -2.30 -1.81 -22.94
N ARG A 209 -2.36 -2.68 -23.95
CA ARG A 209 -3.63 -3.16 -24.53
C ARG A 209 -4.52 -3.84 -23.47
N GLU A 210 -3.92 -4.66 -22.61
CA GLU A 210 -4.64 -5.34 -21.54
C GLU A 210 -5.22 -4.33 -20.52
N GLN A 211 -4.45 -3.31 -20.15
CA GLN A 211 -4.92 -2.27 -19.24
C GLN A 211 -6.09 -1.48 -19.85
N GLU A 212 -6.00 -1.11 -21.12
CA GLU A 212 -7.09 -0.43 -21.82
C GLU A 212 -8.35 -1.29 -21.87
N ALA A 213 -8.21 -2.58 -22.17
CA ALA A 213 -9.34 -3.50 -22.19
C ALA A 213 -10.01 -3.60 -20.82
N PHE A 214 -9.20 -3.68 -19.76
CA PHE A 214 -9.71 -3.73 -18.40
C PHE A 214 -10.45 -2.42 -18.02
N GLU A 215 -9.89 -1.27 -18.36
CA GLU A 215 -10.50 0.04 -18.07
C GLU A 215 -11.83 0.24 -18.83
N ARG A 216 -11.97 -0.37 -20.00
CA ARG A 216 -13.22 -0.33 -20.77
C ARG A 216 -14.24 -1.39 -20.32
N GLY A 217 -13.93 -2.17 -19.30
CA GLY A 217 -14.80 -3.26 -18.83
C GLY A 217 -14.84 -4.48 -19.77
N LEU A 218 -13.90 -4.58 -20.70
CA LEU A 218 -13.80 -5.67 -21.67
C LEU A 218 -12.79 -6.73 -21.24
N GLY A 219 -12.11 -6.52 -20.12
CA GLY A 219 -11.10 -7.44 -19.61
C GLY A 219 -11.74 -8.62 -18.89
N THR A 220 -11.31 -9.84 -19.23
CA THR A 220 -11.63 -11.03 -18.44
C THR A 220 -10.87 -10.96 -17.12
N GLY A 221 -11.57 -11.03 -15.99
CA GLY A 221 -10.97 -10.99 -14.65
C GLY A 221 -10.13 -12.22 -14.36
#